data_755ca58ca1da20266ed1efd6430b1ed5
#
_entry.id   755ca58ca1da20266ed1efd6430b1ed5
#
_cell.length_a   1.000
_cell.length_b   1.000
_cell.length_c   1.000
_cell.angle_alpha   90.00
_cell.angle_beta   90.00
_cell.angle_gamma   90.00
#
_symmetry.space_group_name_H-M   'P 1'
#
loop_
_entity.id
_entity.type
_entity.pdbx_description
1 polymer ?
#
loop_
_entity_poly.entity_id
_entity_poly.type
_entity_poly.pdbx_seq_one_letter_code
_entity_poly.pdbx_strand_id
1 'polypeptide(L)'
;MKKYILTFFAFSVCLLHATEPVLSSLLPRGGQLGSKQEITINGQRLTGAQEIFFYDEGITAGELVVEKDRKLTTTFTISPDAKIGQHEVRIRTSKGISKLFTFWVGPFPNALEIEPNSSFGESQPIPMNTTVNGSSLNEDVDYYEINATQGQRISAEVEAIRLSG
;
A
#
# COMPACT_ATOMS: atom_id res chain seq x y z
N MET A 1 18.75 37.54 -60.45
CA MET A 1 18.02 37.42 -59.17
C MET A 1 18.02 35.94 -58.73
N LYS A 2 18.74 35.62 -57.64
CA LYS A 2 18.78 34.26 -57.08
C LYS A 2 17.64 34.12 -56.07
N LYS A 3 16.73 33.16 -56.27
CA LYS A 3 15.66 32.85 -55.34
C LYS A 3 16.18 31.81 -54.33
N TYR A 4 16.13 32.10 -53.05
CA TYR A 4 16.42 31.16 -51.96
C TYR A 4 15.10 30.60 -51.45
N ILE A 5 14.98 29.25 -51.44
CA ILE A 5 13.85 28.53 -50.83
C ILE A 5 14.29 28.17 -49.41
N LEU A 6 13.62 28.72 -48.41
CA LEU A 6 13.84 28.40 -47.02
C LEU A 6 12.86 27.27 -46.64
N THR A 7 13.38 26.06 -46.46
CA THR A 7 12.57 24.90 -46.02
C THR A 7 12.50 24.91 -44.51
N PHE A 8 11.29 25.14 -43.98
CA PHE A 8 11.02 25.08 -42.54
C PHE A 8 10.78 23.60 -42.15
N PHE A 9 11.68 23.02 -41.37
CA PHE A 9 11.52 21.68 -40.78
C PHE A 9 10.74 21.83 -39.46
N ALA A 10 9.45 21.53 -39.48
CA ALA A 10 8.63 21.49 -38.25
C ALA A 10 9.03 20.26 -37.42
N PHE A 11 9.75 20.48 -36.32
CA PHE A 11 10.06 19.43 -35.37
C PHE A 11 8.84 19.22 -34.47
N SER A 12 8.07 18.17 -34.75
CA SER A 12 6.94 17.75 -33.89
C SER A 12 7.51 17.14 -32.61
N VAL A 13 7.46 17.87 -31.50
CA VAL A 13 7.79 17.35 -30.18
C VAL A 13 6.63 16.45 -29.72
N CYS A 14 6.81 15.14 -29.83
CA CYS A 14 5.89 14.17 -29.24
C CYS A 14 6.05 14.23 -27.71
N LEU A 15 5.11 14.84 -27.01
CA LEU A 15 5.02 14.81 -25.55
C LEU A 15 4.70 13.39 -25.10
N LEU A 16 5.71 12.66 -24.67
CA LEU A 16 5.54 11.36 -24.00
C LEU A 16 4.87 11.62 -22.65
N HIS A 17 3.57 11.35 -22.58
CA HIS A 17 2.86 11.37 -21.30
C HIS A 17 3.21 10.07 -20.54
N ALA A 18 3.55 10.20 -19.27
CA ALA A 18 3.73 9.07 -18.37
C ALA A 18 2.42 8.25 -18.35
N THR A 19 2.51 6.98 -18.69
CA THR A 19 1.35 6.08 -18.82
C THR A 19 1.34 4.97 -17.76
N GLU A 20 2.43 4.85 -17.00
CA GLU A 20 2.52 3.87 -15.92
C GLU A 20 1.47 4.10 -14.83
N PRO A 21 1.01 3.03 -14.16
CA PRO A 21 0.10 3.15 -13.03
C PRO A 21 0.76 3.86 -11.85
N VAL A 22 0.00 4.72 -11.18
CA VAL A 22 0.42 5.40 -9.96
C VAL A 22 -0.38 4.86 -8.80
N LEU A 23 0.30 4.41 -7.75
CA LEU A 23 -0.30 3.97 -6.51
C LEU A 23 -0.24 5.12 -5.50
N SER A 24 -1.35 5.36 -4.80
CA SER A 24 -1.45 6.36 -3.74
C SER A 24 -1.53 5.71 -2.36
N SER A 25 -2.24 4.60 -2.24
CA SER A 25 -2.33 3.84 -0.99
C SER A 25 -2.58 2.36 -1.25
N LEU A 26 -2.16 1.52 -0.31
CA LEU A 26 -2.45 0.10 -0.20
C LEU A 26 -2.95 -0.13 1.21
N LEU A 27 -4.17 -0.65 1.37
CA LEU A 27 -4.84 -0.80 2.67
C LEU A 27 -5.52 -2.17 2.79
N PRO A 28 -5.38 -2.86 3.94
CA PRO A 28 -4.42 -2.57 5.00
C PRO A 28 -2.97 -2.70 4.50
N ARG A 29 -2.03 -2.08 5.21
CA ARG A 29 -0.62 -2.07 4.81
C ARG A 29 0.15 -3.32 5.20
N GLY A 30 -0.51 -4.25 5.88
CA GLY A 30 0.09 -5.49 6.32
C GLY A 30 -0.91 -6.61 6.53
N GLY A 31 -0.40 -7.81 6.77
CA GLY A 31 -1.16 -9.02 7.01
C GLY A 31 -0.43 -9.99 7.93
N GLN A 32 -1.18 -10.92 8.52
CA GLN A 32 -0.64 -11.96 9.37
C GLN A 32 -0.10 -13.13 8.55
N LEU A 33 0.96 -13.76 9.02
CA LEU A 33 1.43 -15.05 8.50
C LEU A 33 0.29 -16.07 8.41
N GLY A 34 0.24 -16.83 7.32
CA GLY A 34 -0.76 -17.88 7.10
C GLY A 34 -2.19 -17.38 6.86
N SER A 35 -2.39 -16.08 6.61
CA SER A 35 -3.71 -15.49 6.46
C SER A 35 -4.04 -15.10 5.01
N LYS A 36 -5.31 -14.78 4.80
CA LYS A 36 -5.79 -14.07 3.61
C LYS A 36 -6.24 -12.68 4.02
N GLN A 37 -5.79 -11.67 3.27
CA GLN A 37 -6.10 -10.28 3.54
C GLN A 37 -6.74 -9.64 2.30
N GLU A 38 -7.93 -9.09 2.45
CA GLU A 38 -8.52 -8.23 1.42
C GLU A 38 -7.75 -6.91 1.36
N ILE A 39 -7.35 -6.53 0.16
CA ILE A 39 -6.52 -5.36 -0.10
C ILE A 39 -7.27 -4.41 -1.03
N THR A 40 -7.33 -3.15 -0.62
CA THR A 40 -7.74 -2.04 -1.47
C THR A 40 -6.51 -1.21 -1.84
N ILE A 41 -6.32 -1.01 -3.14
CA ILE A 41 -5.26 -0.17 -3.68
C ILE A 41 -5.91 1.02 -4.37
N ASN A 42 -5.59 2.22 -3.91
CA ASN A 42 -6.00 3.46 -4.57
C ASN A 42 -4.86 4.02 -5.40
N GLY A 43 -5.20 4.68 -6.50
CA GLY A 43 -4.20 5.19 -7.41
C GLY A 43 -4.78 5.90 -8.63
N GLN A 44 -4.03 5.86 -9.70
CA GLN A 44 -4.44 6.37 -11.02
C GLN A 44 -3.91 5.44 -12.11
N ARG A 45 -4.62 5.38 -13.23
CA ARG A 45 -4.25 4.56 -14.40
C ARG A 45 -4.14 3.06 -14.07
N LEU A 46 -5.05 2.57 -13.21
CA LEU A 46 -5.13 1.17 -12.81
C LEU A 46 -5.90 0.31 -13.80
N THR A 47 -6.60 0.92 -14.77
CA THR A 47 -7.32 0.19 -15.82
C THR A 47 -6.36 -0.70 -16.61
N GLY A 48 -6.76 -1.94 -16.80
CA GLY A 48 -5.94 -2.95 -17.49
C GLY A 48 -4.83 -3.52 -16.60
N ALA A 49 -5.03 -3.49 -15.28
CA ALA A 49 -4.18 -4.23 -14.35
C ALA A 49 -4.17 -5.71 -14.70
N GLN A 50 -2.99 -6.28 -14.83
CA GLN A 50 -2.77 -7.66 -15.26
C GLN A 50 -2.23 -8.52 -14.13
N GLU A 51 -1.40 -7.93 -13.27
CA GLU A 51 -0.67 -8.65 -12.23
C GLU A 51 -0.26 -7.72 -11.11
N ILE A 52 -0.30 -8.24 -9.89
CA ILE A 52 0.43 -7.73 -8.74
C ILE A 52 1.53 -8.74 -8.44
N PHE A 53 2.76 -8.28 -8.39
CA PHE A 53 3.90 -9.15 -8.10
C PHE A 53 4.69 -8.63 -6.91
N PHE A 54 5.21 -9.60 -6.16
CA PHE A 54 6.07 -9.39 -5.00
C PHE A 54 7.49 -9.78 -5.37
N TYR A 55 8.47 -9.12 -4.76
CA TYR A 55 9.88 -9.44 -4.96
C TYR A 55 10.35 -10.60 -4.07
N ASP A 56 9.72 -10.74 -2.90
CA ASP A 56 9.95 -11.89 -2.00
C ASP A 56 8.89 -12.97 -2.23
N GLU A 57 9.24 -14.21 -1.94
CA GLU A 57 8.32 -15.34 -1.97
C GLU A 57 7.37 -15.34 -0.77
N GLY A 58 6.29 -16.11 -0.87
CA GLY A 58 5.35 -16.33 0.23
C GLY A 58 4.11 -15.46 0.22
N ILE A 59 3.95 -14.53 -0.75
CA ILE A 59 2.71 -13.76 -0.92
C ILE A 59 2.26 -13.87 -2.37
N THR A 60 0.95 -14.09 -2.55
CA THR A 60 0.32 -14.10 -3.88
C THR A 60 -0.92 -13.22 -3.88
N ALA A 61 -1.19 -12.56 -5.01
CA ALA A 61 -2.42 -11.82 -5.23
C ALA A 61 -3.44 -12.71 -5.96
N GLY A 62 -4.70 -12.57 -5.57
CA GLY A 62 -5.84 -13.20 -6.23
C GLY A 62 -6.32 -12.40 -7.45
N GLU A 63 -7.60 -12.56 -7.77
CA GLU A 63 -8.26 -11.81 -8.85
C GLU A 63 -8.16 -10.30 -8.61
N LEU A 64 -7.93 -9.55 -9.69
CA LEU A 64 -7.82 -8.11 -9.68
C LEU A 64 -9.13 -7.48 -10.15
N VAL A 65 -9.82 -6.78 -9.28
CA VAL A 65 -11.05 -6.05 -9.60
C VAL A 65 -10.76 -4.56 -9.63
N VAL A 66 -10.86 -3.95 -10.82
CA VAL A 66 -10.56 -2.51 -11.00
C VAL A 66 -11.85 -1.71 -11.06
N GLU A 67 -11.96 -0.71 -10.20
CA GLU A 67 -13.08 0.24 -10.16
C GLU A 67 -12.63 1.62 -10.66
N LYS A 68 -13.23 2.08 -11.78
CA LYS A 68 -13.10 3.46 -12.29
C LYS A 68 -11.66 3.99 -12.42
N ASP A 69 -10.71 3.16 -12.86
CA ASP A 69 -9.30 3.51 -13.08
C ASP A 69 -8.52 3.98 -11.83
N ARG A 70 -9.15 4.04 -10.66
CA ARG A 70 -8.57 4.64 -9.45
C ARG A 70 -8.52 3.73 -8.25
N LYS A 71 -9.26 2.64 -8.26
CA LYS A 71 -9.33 1.69 -7.16
C LYS A 71 -9.20 0.28 -7.71
N LEU A 72 -8.39 -0.52 -7.09
CA LEU A 72 -8.23 -1.94 -7.35
C LEU A 72 -8.42 -2.69 -6.04
N THR A 73 -9.21 -3.75 -6.07
CA THR A 73 -9.37 -4.67 -4.95
C THR A 73 -8.87 -6.05 -5.33
N THR A 74 -8.29 -6.75 -4.37
CA THR A 74 -7.80 -8.12 -4.52
C THR A 74 -7.66 -8.77 -3.14
N THR A 75 -7.34 -10.06 -3.11
CA THR A 75 -6.99 -10.77 -1.87
C THR A 75 -5.52 -11.19 -1.92
N PHE A 76 -4.74 -10.78 -0.93
CA PHE A 76 -3.41 -11.34 -0.73
C PHE A 76 -3.49 -12.61 0.11
N THR A 77 -2.90 -13.68 -0.38
CA THR A 77 -2.70 -14.93 0.37
C THR A 77 -1.25 -14.95 0.85
N ILE A 78 -1.08 -14.99 2.17
CA ILE A 78 0.23 -14.94 2.85
C ILE A 78 0.52 -16.33 3.36
N SER A 79 1.65 -16.90 2.92
CA SER A 79 2.12 -18.21 3.38
C SER A 79 2.47 -18.19 4.87
N PRO A 80 2.27 -19.30 5.62
CA PRO A 80 2.81 -19.44 6.97
C PRO A 80 4.34 -19.29 7.02
N ASP A 81 5.02 -19.61 5.91
CA ASP A 81 6.47 -19.57 5.78
C ASP A 81 6.99 -18.29 5.12
N ALA A 82 6.10 -17.30 4.87
CA ALA A 82 6.52 -16.01 4.35
C ALA A 82 7.48 -15.32 5.33
N LYS A 83 8.42 -14.56 4.79
CA LYS A 83 9.35 -13.79 5.61
C LYS A 83 8.58 -12.73 6.42
N ILE A 84 8.85 -12.65 7.72
CA ILE A 84 8.36 -11.54 8.54
C ILE A 84 9.09 -10.25 8.17
N GLY A 85 8.34 -9.15 8.05
CA GLY A 85 8.88 -7.84 7.72
C GLY A 85 8.32 -7.27 6.44
N GLN A 86 9.09 -6.39 5.83
CA GLN A 86 8.72 -5.64 4.65
C GLN A 86 8.82 -6.50 3.38
N HIS A 87 7.76 -6.46 2.57
CA HIS A 87 7.70 -7.03 1.23
C HIS A 87 7.44 -5.93 0.21
N GLU A 88 8.21 -5.97 -0.85
CA GLU A 88 8.08 -5.03 -1.95
C GLU A 88 7.05 -5.52 -2.96
N VAL A 89 6.14 -4.63 -3.38
CA VAL A 89 5.04 -4.95 -4.29
C VAL A 89 4.91 -3.93 -5.41
N ARG A 90 4.58 -4.38 -6.61
CA ARG A 90 4.25 -3.53 -7.77
C ARG A 90 3.04 -4.05 -8.51
N ILE A 91 2.38 -3.16 -9.24
CA ILE A 91 1.30 -3.48 -10.16
C ILE A 91 1.78 -3.31 -11.59
N ARG A 92 1.51 -4.30 -12.42
CA ARG A 92 1.69 -4.23 -13.88
C ARG A 92 0.34 -4.03 -14.56
N THR A 93 0.29 -3.04 -15.43
CA THR A 93 -0.81 -2.82 -16.38
C THR A 93 -0.30 -3.03 -17.80
N SER A 94 -1.21 -2.99 -18.78
CA SER A 94 -0.84 -3.00 -20.21
C SER A 94 0.03 -1.80 -20.62
N LYS A 95 0.10 -0.75 -19.78
CA LYS A 95 0.80 0.52 -20.09
C LYS A 95 2.09 0.73 -19.30
N GLY A 96 2.42 -0.16 -18.38
CA GLY A 96 3.66 -0.06 -17.60
C GLY A 96 3.54 -0.67 -16.21
N ILE A 97 4.57 -0.46 -15.41
CA ILE A 97 4.73 -0.98 -14.06
C ILE A 97 4.74 0.19 -13.07
N SER A 98 4.04 0.06 -11.95
CA SER A 98 4.00 1.08 -10.91
C SER A 98 5.36 1.32 -10.25
N LYS A 99 5.49 2.42 -9.52
CA LYS A 99 6.51 2.54 -8.48
C LYS A 99 6.33 1.44 -7.44
N LEU A 100 7.36 1.25 -6.64
CA LEU A 100 7.40 0.26 -5.58
C LEU A 100 6.52 0.71 -4.41
N PHE A 101 5.76 -0.23 -3.85
CA PHE A 101 5.02 -0.09 -2.59
C PHE A 101 5.50 -1.16 -1.62
N THR A 102 5.21 -0.96 -0.35
CA THR A 102 5.55 -1.91 0.70
C THR A 102 4.31 -2.48 1.35
N PHE A 103 4.39 -3.77 1.67
CA PHE A 103 3.40 -4.51 2.45
C PHE A 103 4.12 -5.21 3.59
N TRP A 104 3.60 -5.13 4.81
CA TRP A 104 4.24 -5.69 5.98
C TRP A 104 3.62 -7.03 6.39
N VAL A 105 4.44 -8.04 6.57
CA VAL A 105 4.00 -9.33 7.11
C VAL A 105 4.44 -9.45 8.56
N GLY A 106 3.46 -9.68 9.45
CA GLY A 106 3.69 -9.83 10.87
C GLY A 106 3.19 -11.17 11.42
N PRO A 107 3.60 -11.54 12.64
CA PRO A 107 3.14 -12.78 13.28
C PRO A 107 1.76 -12.66 13.93
N PHE A 108 1.26 -11.43 14.12
CA PHE A 108 0.06 -11.16 14.89
C PHE A 108 -1.14 -10.83 14.01
N PRO A 109 -2.38 -11.07 14.50
CA PRO A 109 -3.60 -10.61 13.84
C PRO A 109 -3.58 -9.11 13.61
N ASN A 110 -4.20 -8.67 12.50
CA ASN A 110 -4.37 -7.26 12.19
C ASN A 110 -5.70 -6.73 12.74
N ALA A 111 -5.66 -5.54 13.32
CA ALA A 111 -6.80 -4.70 13.60
C ALA A 111 -6.70 -3.41 12.79
N LEU A 112 -7.83 -2.86 12.40
CA LEU A 112 -7.89 -1.53 11.83
C LEU A 112 -8.04 -0.51 12.95
N GLU A 113 -7.43 0.63 12.77
CA GLU A 113 -7.70 1.80 13.57
C GLU A 113 -9.15 2.23 13.45
N ILE A 114 -9.71 2.68 14.57
CA ILE A 114 -11.09 3.16 14.67
C ILE A 114 -11.04 4.54 15.29
N GLU A 115 -11.48 5.52 14.53
CA GLU A 115 -11.63 6.89 14.98
C GLU A 115 -13.05 7.19 15.55
N PRO A 116 -13.18 8.11 16.53
CA PRO A 116 -12.11 8.91 17.15
C PRO A 116 -11.35 8.13 18.22
N ASN A 117 -10.03 8.29 18.27
CA ASN A 117 -9.16 7.71 19.29
C ASN A 117 -8.10 8.73 19.79
N SER A 118 -8.33 10.02 19.54
CA SER A 118 -7.37 11.10 19.76
C SER A 118 -7.32 11.63 21.20
N SER A 119 -8.00 10.98 22.14
CA SER A 119 -7.96 11.33 23.57
C SER A 119 -7.94 10.09 24.46
N PHE A 120 -7.45 10.25 25.70
CA PHE A 120 -7.38 9.15 26.66
C PHE A 120 -8.76 8.52 26.94
N GLY A 121 -9.85 9.30 26.89
CA GLY A 121 -11.21 8.83 27.11
C GLY A 121 -11.84 8.15 25.89
N GLU A 122 -11.19 8.21 24.74
CA GLU A 122 -11.65 7.65 23.45
C GLU A 122 -10.67 6.60 22.93
N SER A 123 -9.75 6.12 23.80
CA SER A 123 -8.75 5.12 23.42
C SER A 123 -9.38 3.86 22.85
N GLN A 124 -8.84 3.38 21.73
CA GLN A 124 -9.28 2.13 21.11
C GLN A 124 -8.76 0.92 21.91
N PRO A 125 -9.64 0.05 22.45
CA PRO A 125 -9.20 -1.18 23.09
C PRO A 125 -8.68 -2.17 22.06
N ILE A 126 -7.48 -2.69 22.26
CA ILE A 126 -6.87 -3.72 21.42
C ILE A 126 -6.40 -4.91 22.25
N PRO A 127 -6.52 -6.15 21.74
CA PRO A 127 -5.93 -7.32 22.38
C PRO A 127 -4.39 -7.23 22.39
N MET A 128 -3.77 -7.90 23.34
CA MET A 128 -2.32 -8.15 23.29
C MET A 128 -1.95 -8.94 22.03
N ASN A 129 -0.73 -8.76 21.54
CA ASN A 129 -0.23 -9.42 20.32
C ASN A 129 -1.10 -9.11 19.10
N THR A 130 -1.38 -7.84 18.87
CA THR A 130 -2.15 -7.33 17.73
C THR A 130 -1.30 -6.32 16.96
N THR A 131 -1.38 -6.36 15.65
CA THR A 131 -0.83 -5.32 14.76
C THR A 131 -1.95 -4.37 14.37
N VAL A 132 -1.86 -3.11 14.76
CA VAL A 132 -2.82 -2.07 14.33
C VAL A 132 -2.36 -1.45 13.01
N ASN A 133 -3.28 -1.41 12.05
CA ASN A 133 -3.08 -0.67 10.80
C ASN A 133 -3.86 0.64 10.89
N GLY A 134 -3.15 1.73 11.04
CA GLY A 134 -3.69 3.08 11.15
C GLY A 134 -3.07 4.05 10.16
N SER A 135 -3.54 5.28 10.18
CA SER A 135 -2.99 6.39 9.41
C SER A 135 -2.94 7.65 10.27
N SER A 136 -1.74 8.14 10.50
CA SER A 136 -1.54 9.38 11.25
C SER A 136 -1.73 10.58 10.30
N LEU A 137 -2.61 11.49 10.69
CA LEU A 137 -2.80 12.79 10.04
C LEU A 137 -1.93 13.86 10.71
N ASN A 138 -2.01 15.10 10.23
CA ASN A 138 -1.30 16.22 10.88
C ASN A 138 -1.90 16.48 12.28
N GLU A 139 -1.02 16.58 13.30
CA GLU A 139 -1.39 16.81 14.70
C GLU A 139 -2.28 15.72 15.33
N ASP A 140 -2.26 14.52 14.75
CA ASP A 140 -3.01 13.36 15.20
C ASP A 140 -2.25 12.59 16.29
N VAL A 141 -2.96 12.19 17.33
CA VAL A 141 -2.40 11.42 18.45
C VAL A 141 -3.35 10.27 18.76
N ASP A 142 -2.92 9.06 18.47
CA ASP A 142 -3.72 7.86 18.62
C ASP A 142 -3.51 7.21 19.98
N TYR A 143 -4.60 6.98 20.71
CA TYR A 143 -4.60 6.28 21.98
C TYR A 143 -5.15 4.86 21.84
N TYR A 144 -4.36 3.88 22.29
CA TYR A 144 -4.75 2.47 22.35
C TYR A 144 -4.73 1.97 23.78
N GLU A 145 -5.75 1.19 24.15
CA GLU A 145 -5.86 0.56 25.48
C GLU A 145 -5.58 -0.93 25.38
N ILE A 146 -4.71 -1.43 26.26
CA ILE A 146 -4.41 -2.86 26.41
C ILE A 146 -4.64 -3.33 27.85
N ASN A 147 -5.11 -4.54 28.02
CA ASN A 147 -5.21 -5.18 29.33
C ASN A 147 -3.93 -5.90 29.67
N ALA A 148 -3.28 -5.52 30.77
CA ALA A 148 -2.06 -6.11 31.25
C ALA A 148 -2.10 -6.42 32.75
N THR A 149 -1.36 -7.43 33.17
CA THR A 149 -1.24 -7.79 34.59
C THR A 149 0.04 -7.16 35.19
N GLN A 150 0.02 -6.93 36.51
CA GLN A 150 1.19 -6.39 37.21
C GLN A 150 2.41 -7.29 36.97
N GLY A 151 3.52 -6.67 36.55
CA GLY A 151 4.78 -7.35 36.25
C GLY A 151 4.90 -7.91 34.84
N GLN A 152 3.84 -7.84 34.03
CA GLN A 152 3.89 -8.24 32.63
C GLN A 152 4.75 -7.24 31.83
N ARG A 153 5.66 -7.76 31.00
CA ARG A 153 6.45 -6.95 30.07
C ARG A 153 5.61 -6.69 28.82
N ILE A 154 5.51 -5.42 28.44
CA ILE A 154 4.88 -4.97 27.21
C ILE A 154 5.97 -4.48 26.26
N SER A 155 5.88 -4.82 25.00
CA SER A 155 6.69 -4.29 23.92
C SER A 155 5.75 -3.70 22.86
N ALA A 156 5.99 -2.47 22.46
CA ALA A 156 5.31 -1.81 21.37
C ALA A 156 6.35 -1.37 20.34
N GLU A 157 6.06 -1.63 19.06
CA GLU A 157 6.90 -1.27 17.93
C GLU A 157 6.06 -0.51 16.91
N VAL A 158 6.61 0.54 16.33
CA VAL A 158 5.93 1.36 15.32
C VAL A 158 6.69 1.27 14.00
N GLU A 159 6.01 0.78 12.98
CA GLU A 159 6.50 0.76 11.62
C GLU A 159 5.85 1.90 10.83
N ALA A 160 6.58 2.99 10.63
CA ALA A 160 6.13 4.13 9.85
C ALA A 160 6.76 4.09 8.45
N ILE A 161 5.96 3.77 7.44
CA ILE A 161 6.40 3.76 6.05
C ILE A 161 6.13 5.14 5.46
N ARG A 162 7.18 5.90 5.18
CA ARG A 162 7.06 7.10 4.37
C ARG A 162 6.79 6.66 2.93
N LEU A 163 5.58 6.92 2.46
CA LEU A 163 5.29 6.85 1.04
C LEU A 163 5.99 8.04 0.40
N SER A 164 7.18 7.83 -0.15
CA SER A 164 7.76 8.82 -1.03
C SER A 164 6.91 8.89 -2.28
N GLY A 165 6.19 10.00 -2.42
CA GLY A 165 5.48 10.38 -3.63
C GLY A 165 6.43 10.67 -4.79
#